data_27a0983150574f4099b3fd624d831858
#
_entry.id   27a0983150574f4099b3fd624d831858
#
_cell.length_a   1.000
_cell.length_b   1.000
_cell.length_c   1.000
_cell.angle_alpha   90.00
_cell.angle_beta   90.00
_cell.angle_gamma   90.00
#
_symmetry.space_group_name_H-M   'P 1'
#
loop_
_entity.id
_entity.type
_entity.pdbx_description
1 polymer ?
#
loop_
_entity_poly.entity_id
_entity_poly.type
_entity_poly.pdbx_seq_one_letter_code
_entity_poly.pdbx_strand_id
1 'polypeptide(L)'
;MPAWCGVQEQRVLIGLTSLHTENPPMPPKFNRRRALFVLGKIDEIMAWEQRKETERDTKFVELGRYLCEVRAGQYWRLEDLKCFDEFLERRFPGSRRKAYYLMSIHEHLPPQARKQLKEVGWTKGLELAKLARRDRQHFDCATWLHRAREMPKEQFKQEVERELTGRETEQWEIIYSAT
;
A
#
# COMPACT_ATOMS: atom_id res chain seq x y z
N MET A 1 12.90 -6.63 -3.58
CA MET A 1 11.59 -6.17 -4.10
C MET A 1 11.19 -7.08 -5.23
N PRO A 2 10.14 -7.94 -5.15
CA PRO A 2 9.73 -8.72 -6.30
C PRO A 2 9.05 -7.82 -7.32
N ALA A 3 9.56 -7.83 -8.54
CA ALA A 3 8.94 -7.20 -9.69
C ALA A 3 7.65 -7.95 -10.06
N TRP A 4 6.51 -7.33 -9.85
CA TRP A 4 5.18 -7.93 -10.06
C TRP A 4 4.75 -7.99 -11.52
N CYS A 5 5.60 -7.55 -12.45
CA CYS A 5 5.48 -7.71 -13.89
C CYS A 5 6.72 -8.39 -14.47
N GLY A 6 7.27 -9.40 -13.78
CA GLY A 6 8.36 -10.21 -14.30
C GLY A 6 7.89 -11.07 -15.47
N VAL A 7 8.20 -10.65 -16.67
CA VAL A 7 8.11 -11.48 -17.86
C VAL A 7 9.31 -12.40 -17.85
N GLN A 8 9.05 -13.68 -17.69
CA GLN A 8 10.05 -14.72 -17.88
C GLN A 8 10.39 -14.79 -19.36
N GLU A 9 11.56 -14.24 -19.74
CA GLU A 9 12.11 -14.43 -21.09
C GLU A 9 12.46 -15.89 -21.28
N GLN A 10 11.57 -16.64 -21.89
CA GLN A 10 11.96 -17.85 -22.64
C GLN A 10 12.15 -17.45 -24.11
N ARG A 11 13.41 -17.29 -24.50
CA ARG A 11 13.79 -17.23 -25.90
C ARG A 11 13.46 -18.56 -26.56
N VAL A 12 12.43 -18.59 -27.38
CA VAL A 12 12.26 -19.58 -28.44
C VAL A 12 12.06 -18.81 -29.73
N LEU A 13 13.10 -18.88 -30.56
CA LEU A 13 13.06 -18.53 -31.99
C LEU A 13 12.06 -19.45 -32.69
N ILE A 14 10.96 -18.95 -33.21
CA ILE A 14 10.24 -19.52 -34.37
C ILE A 14 9.24 -18.46 -34.89
N GLY A 15 9.37 -18.14 -36.17
CA GLY A 15 8.29 -17.89 -37.15
C GLY A 15 7.47 -16.61 -36.96
N LEU A 16 7.68 -15.64 -37.86
CA LEU A 16 6.76 -14.54 -38.16
C LEU A 16 5.35 -15.07 -38.49
N THR A 17 4.48 -15.08 -37.49
CA THR A 17 3.04 -15.08 -37.68
C THR A 17 2.44 -14.02 -36.75
N SER A 18 1.59 -13.19 -37.35
CA SER A 18 0.82 -12.09 -36.74
C SER A 18 0.34 -12.43 -35.33
N LEU A 19 1.04 -11.96 -34.31
CA LEU A 19 0.59 -12.08 -32.90
C LEU A 19 -0.48 -11.04 -32.67
N HIS A 20 -1.73 -11.44 -32.84
CA HIS A 20 -2.82 -10.89 -32.07
C HIS A 20 -2.46 -11.15 -30.60
N THR A 21 -2.05 -10.13 -29.88
CA THR A 21 -1.88 -10.18 -28.42
C THR A 21 -3.27 -10.24 -27.79
N GLU A 22 -3.86 -11.45 -27.80
CA GLU A 22 -5.07 -11.68 -27.02
C GLU A 22 -4.71 -11.50 -25.55
N ASN A 23 -5.34 -10.54 -24.92
CA ASN A 23 -5.26 -10.39 -23.47
C ASN A 23 -5.65 -11.74 -22.81
N PRO A 24 -4.88 -12.22 -21.82
CA PRO A 24 -5.21 -13.46 -21.15
C PRO A 24 -6.64 -13.44 -20.61
N PRO A 25 -7.34 -14.58 -20.56
CA PRO A 25 -8.74 -14.64 -20.14
C PRO A 25 -8.93 -14.04 -18.75
N MET A 26 -10.04 -13.33 -18.55
CA MET A 26 -10.41 -12.73 -17.27
C MET A 26 -10.52 -13.80 -16.17
N PRO A 27 -10.19 -13.49 -14.92
CA PRO A 27 -10.28 -14.45 -13.83
C PRO A 27 -11.70 -14.98 -13.66
N PRO A 28 -11.89 -16.27 -13.28
CA PRO A 28 -13.19 -16.94 -13.27
C PRO A 28 -14.25 -16.30 -12.36
N LYS A 29 -13.85 -15.46 -11.41
CA LYS A 29 -14.73 -14.69 -10.51
C LYS A 29 -14.86 -13.22 -10.88
N PHE A 30 -14.54 -12.84 -12.13
CA PHE A 30 -14.59 -11.46 -12.59
C PHE A 30 -16.03 -10.94 -12.66
N ASN A 31 -16.34 -9.94 -11.84
CA ASN A 31 -17.61 -9.23 -11.84
C ASN A 31 -17.43 -7.82 -12.44
N ARG A 32 -17.77 -7.66 -13.73
CA ARG A 32 -17.62 -6.41 -14.48
C ARG A 32 -18.33 -5.23 -13.79
N ARG A 33 -19.54 -5.44 -13.27
CA ARG A 33 -20.31 -4.37 -12.58
C ARG A 33 -19.59 -3.91 -11.31
N ARG A 34 -19.04 -4.83 -10.53
CA ARG A 34 -18.25 -4.53 -9.34
C ARG A 34 -16.94 -3.82 -9.70
N ALA A 35 -16.27 -4.27 -10.75
CA ALA A 35 -15.05 -3.66 -11.23
C ALA A 35 -15.27 -2.20 -11.66
N LEU A 36 -16.29 -1.90 -12.47
CA LEU A 36 -16.63 -0.54 -12.86
C LEU A 36 -16.97 0.36 -11.66
N PHE A 37 -17.71 -0.17 -10.68
CA PHE A 37 -18.01 0.55 -9.44
C PHE A 37 -16.71 0.90 -8.68
N VAL A 38 -15.79 -0.06 -8.53
CA VAL A 38 -14.52 0.15 -7.81
C VAL A 38 -13.63 1.15 -8.53
N LEU A 39 -13.49 1.06 -9.85
CA LEU A 39 -12.74 2.01 -10.65
C LEU A 39 -13.33 3.43 -10.52
N GLY A 40 -14.63 3.59 -10.63
CA GLY A 40 -15.30 4.88 -10.42
C GLY A 40 -15.11 5.44 -9.02
N LYS A 41 -15.06 4.60 -7.98
CA LYS A 41 -14.74 5.04 -6.61
C LYS A 41 -13.29 5.51 -6.45
N ILE A 42 -12.37 4.91 -7.17
CA ILE A 42 -10.97 5.38 -7.21
C ILE A 42 -10.91 6.78 -7.83
N ASP A 43 -11.57 6.99 -8.96
CA ASP A 43 -11.60 8.30 -9.64
C ASP A 43 -12.23 9.39 -8.76
N GLU A 44 -13.33 9.07 -8.05
CA GLU A 44 -13.98 9.99 -7.09
C GLU A 44 -13.02 10.38 -5.96
N ILE A 45 -12.30 9.41 -5.37
CA ILE A 45 -11.35 9.65 -4.29
C ILE A 45 -10.14 10.47 -4.78
N MET A 46 -9.66 10.21 -5.99
CA MET A 46 -8.56 10.99 -6.59
C MET A 46 -8.95 12.46 -6.81
N ALA A 47 -10.17 12.73 -7.27
CA ALA A 47 -10.68 14.09 -7.44
C ALA A 47 -10.82 14.84 -6.09
N TRP A 48 -10.91 14.12 -4.98
CA TRP A 48 -10.99 14.68 -3.64
C TRP A 48 -9.62 15.06 -3.03
N GLU A 49 -8.53 14.66 -3.63
CA GLU A 49 -7.17 14.88 -3.09
C GLU A 49 -6.83 16.35 -2.86
N GLN A 50 -7.52 17.25 -3.56
CA GLN A 50 -7.32 18.72 -3.44
C GLN A 50 -8.14 19.36 -2.31
N ARG A 51 -8.94 18.59 -1.58
CA ARG A 51 -9.79 19.11 -0.50
C ARG A 51 -9.15 18.84 0.86
N LYS A 52 -9.74 19.39 1.93
CA LYS A 52 -9.23 19.47 3.32
C LYS A 52 -8.44 18.24 3.83
N GLU A 53 -7.34 18.49 4.51
CA GLU A 53 -6.33 17.49 4.89
C GLU A 53 -6.86 16.31 5.72
N THR A 54 -7.77 16.54 6.66
CA THR A 54 -8.39 15.49 7.49
C THR A 54 -9.32 14.55 6.74
N GLU A 55 -10.05 15.07 5.75
CA GLU A 55 -10.91 14.26 4.88
C GLU A 55 -10.08 13.44 3.90
N ARG A 56 -8.94 13.99 3.48
CA ARG A 56 -7.96 13.34 2.61
C ARG A 56 -7.41 12.04 3.21
N ASP A 57 -7.03 12.05 4.48
CA ASP A 57 -6.43 10.88 5.13
C ASP A 57 -7.41 9.71 5.23
N THR A 58 -8.68 9.99 5.52
CA THR A 58 -9.73 8.97 5.50
C THR A 58 -9.90 8.37 4.10
N LYS A 59 -9.89 9.21 3.07
CA LYS A 59 -10.03 8.77 1.67
C LYS A 59 -8.81 7.97 1.20
N PHE A 60 -7.61 8.29 1.66
CA PHE A 60 -6.41 7.50 1.36
C PHE A 60 -6.48 6.08 1.91
N VAL A 61 -6.99 5.89 3.13
CA VAL A 61 -7.18 4.55 3.69
C VAL A 61 -8.19 3.75 2.87
N GLU A 62 -9.28 4.38 2.44
CA GLU A 62 -10.28 3.77 1.56
C GLU A 62 -9.70 3.44 0.18
N LEU A 63 -8.90 4.34 -0.39
CA LEU A 63 -8.19 4.12 -1.66
C LEU A 63 -7.32 2.87 -1.62
N GLY A 64 -6.58 2.65 -0.52
CA GLY A 64 -5.78 1.43 -0.33
C GLY A 64 -6.60 0.15 -0.46
N ARG A 65 -7.83 0.15 0.08
CA ARG A 65 -8.78 -0.97 -0.06
C ARG A 65 -9.17 -1.24 -1.52
N TYR A 66 -9.55 -0.19 -2.24
CA TYR A 66 -9.94 -0.35 -3.64
C TYR A 66 -8.78 -0.78 -4.53
N LEU A 67 -7.56 -0.29 -4.27
CA LEU A 67 -6.37 -0.72 -5.00
C LEU A 67 -6.05 -2.21 -4.78
N CYS A 68 -6.22 -2.72 -3.55
CA CYS A 68 -6.09 -4.15 -3.28
C CYS A 68 -7.15 -4.97 -4.04
N GLU A 69 -8.38 -4.47 -4.13
CA GLU A 69 -9.46 -5.12 -4.89
C GLU A 69 -9.17 -5.11 -6.39
N VAL A 70 -8.73 -3.97 -6.95
CA VAL A 70 -8.31 -3.88 -8.37
C VAL A 70 -7.21 -4.89 -8.67
N ARG A 71 -6.20 -5.01 -7.79
CA ARG A 71 -5.11 -5.96 -7.96
C ARG A 71 -5.59 -7.41 -7.92
N ALA A 72 -6.39 -7.77 -6.93
CA ALA A 72 -6.89 -9.13 -6.76
C ALA A 72 -7.86 -9.55 -7.89
N GLY A 73 -8.74 -8.64 -8.32
CA GLY A 73 -9.71 -8.88 -9.37
C GLY A 73 -9.18 -8.64 -10.78
N GLN A 74 -7.94 -8.15 -10.92
CA GLN A 74 -7.32 -7.81 -12.21
C GLN A 74 -8.15 -6.81 -13.03
N TYR A 75 -8.77 -5.81 -12.38
CA TYR A 75 -9.71 -4.89 -13.02
C TYR A 75 -9.06 -3.95 -14.05
N TRP A 76 -7.73 -3.77 -14.02
CA TRP A 76 -6.99 -3.03 -15.05
C TRP A 76 -7.18 -3.59 -16.47
N ARG A 77 -7.57 -4.86 -16.61
CA ARG A 77 -7.86 -5.47 -17.90
C ARG A 77 -9.07 -4.87 -18.62
N LEU A 78 -9.97 -4.21 -17.88
CA LEU A 78 -11.08 -3.46 -18.49
C LEU A 78 -10.61 -2.23 -19.28
N GLU A 79 -9.40 -1.75 -19.01
CA GLU A 79 -8.76 -0.63 -19.68
C GLU A 79 -7.67 -1.08 -20.66
N ASP A 80 -7.67 -2.37 -21.05
CA ASP A 80 -6.70 -2.99 -21.95
C ASP A 80 -5.22 -2.86 -21.51
N LEU A 81 -5.00 -2.76 -20.18
CA LEU A 81 -3.68 -2.65 -19.59
C LEU A 81 -3.08 -4.04 -19.34
N LYS A 82 -1.75 -4.16 -19.44
CA LYS A 82 -1.04 -5.43 -19.35
C LYS A 82 -0.84 -5.90 -17.91
N CYS A 83 -0.68 -4.97 -16.98
CA CYS A 83 -0.42 -5.30 -15.57
C CYS A 83 -0.88 -4.20 -14.62
N PHE A 84 -0.89 -4.54 -13.33
CA PHE A 84 -1.28 -3.60 -12.28
C PHE A 84 -0.35 -2.39 -12.16
N ASP A 85 0.95 -2.54 -12.44
CA ASP A 85 1.90 -1.43 -12.42
C ASP A 85 1.60 -0.41 -13.51
N GLU A 86 1.20 -0.84 -14.70
CA GLU A 86 0.77 0.04 -15.79
C GLU A 86 -0.50 0.82 -15.40
N PHE A 87 -1.46 0.14 -14.74
CA PHE A 87 -2.63 0.81 -14.16
C PHE A 87 -2.23 1.88 -13.15
N LEU A 88 -1.30 1.57 -12.23
CA LEU A 88 -0.83 2.54 -11.25
C LEU A 88 -0.10 3.72 -11.91
N GLU A 89 0.71 3.47 -12.93
CA GLU A 89 1.42 4.52 -13.64
C GLU A 89 0.46 5.49 -14.34
N ARG A 90 -0.58 4.95 -14.96
CA ARG A 90 -1.62 5.74 -15.64
C ARG A 90 -2.48 6.56 -14.66
N ARG A 91 -2.90 5.95 -13.53
CA ARG A 91 -3.81 6.58 -12.55
C ARG A 91 -3.09 7.45 -11.52
N PHE A 92 -1.82 7.16 -11.23
CA PHE A 92 -1.00 7.80 -10.19
C PHE A 92 0.36 8.22 -10.75
N PRO A 93 0.43 9.10 -11.75
CA PRO A 93 1.70 9.51 -12.34
C PRO A 93 2.62 10.08 -11.25
N GLY A 94 3.82 9.51 -11.11
CA GLY A 94 4.79 9.90 -10.08
C GLY A 94 4.46 9.49 -8.63
N SER A 95 3.31 8.87 -8.38
CA SER A 95 2.85 8.51 -7.02
C SER A 95 2.65 7.00 -6.80
N ARG A 96 3.19 6.15 -7.66
CA ARG A 96 3.07 4.68 -7.57
C ARG A 96 3.48 4.12 -6.21
N ARG A 97 4.58 4.65 -5.64
CA ARG A 97 5.05 4.25 -4.30
C ARG A 97 3.99 4.51 -3.22
N LYS A 98 3.31 5.66 -3.28
CA LYS A 98 2.22 6.00 -2.35
C LYS A 98 1.06 5.00 -2.46
N ALA A 99 0.67 4.60 -3.68
CA ALA A 99 -0.37 3.60 -3.89
C ALA A 99 -0.04 2.28 -3.16
N TYR A 100 1.20 1.76 -3.32
CA TYR A 100 1.63 0.57 -2.58
C TYR A 100 1.66 0.76 -1.06
N TYR A 101 1.99 1.94 -0.56
CA TYR A 101 1.93 2.24 0.87
C TYR A 101 0.50 2.16 1.42
N LEU A 102 -0.47 2.72 0.68
CA LEU A 102 -1.88 2.67 1.06
C LEU A 102 -2.43 1.23 1.02
N MET A 103 -2.02 0.44 0.04
CA MET A 103 -2.34 -0.99 -0.01
C MET A 103 -1.77 -1.74 1.18
N SER A 104 -0.51 -1.49 1.54
CA SER A 104 0.15 -2.11 2.71
C SER A 104 -0.59 -1.82 4.01
N ILE A 105 -1.10 -0.60 4.19
CA ILE A 105 -1.96 -0.25 5.33
C ILE A 105 -3.21 -1.13 5.36
N HIS A 106 -3.86 -1.29 4.22
CA HIS A 106 -5.08 -2.10 4.13
C HIS A 106 -4.81 -3.59 4.40
N GLU A 107 -3.71 -4.13 3.91
CA GLU A 107 -3.37 -5.56 4.00
C GLU A 107 -2.92 -5.98 5.39
N HIS A 108 -2.20 -5.12 6.09
CA HIS A 108 -1.53 -5.49 7.34
C HIS A 108 -2.23 -4.96 8.60
N LEU A 109 -2.92 -3.82 8.54
CA LEU A 109 -3.61 -3.32 9.73
C LEU A 109 -5.01 -3.93 9.89
N PRO A 110 -5.40 -4.28 11.12
CA PRO A 110 -6.74 -4.76 11.41
C PRO A 110 -7.79 -3.66 11.17
N PRO A 111 -9.06 -4.01 10.89
CA PRO A 111 -10.12 -3.04 10.58
C PRO A 111 -10.31 -1.97 11.66
N GLN A 112 -10.15 -2.32 12.94
CA GLN A 112 -10.27 -1.39 14.06
C GLN A 112 -9.18 -0.31 14.01
N ALA A 113 -7.92 -0.70 13.73
CA ALA A 113 -6.81 0.23 13.59
C ALA A 113 -7.02 1.18 12.41
N ARG A 114 -7.48 0.65 11.28
CA ARG A 114 -7.74 1.45 10.08
C ARG A 114 -8.78 2.55 10.33
N LYS A 115 -9.82 2.29 11.13
CA LYS A 115 -10.82 3.29 11.49
C LYS A 115 -10.23 4.46 12.30
N GLN A 116 -9.18 4.19 13.08
CA GLN A 116 -8.53 5.21 13.93
C GLN A 116 -7.45 6.01 13.18
N LEU A 117 -7.09 5.63 11.95
CA LEU A 117 -6.12 6.38 11.15
C LEU A 117 -6.57 7.79 10.76
N LYS A 118 -7.87 8.09 10.82
CA LYS A 118 -8.38 9.46 10.69
C LYS A 118 -7.83 10.43 11.76
N GLU A 119 -7.42 9.89 12.92
CA GLU A 119 -6.89 10.67 14.04
C GLU A 119 -5.36 10.78 13.99
N VAL A 120 -4.69 9.71 13.58
CA VAL A 120 -3.21 9.64 13.58
C VAL A 120 -2.57 9.92 12.23
N GLY A 121 -3.35 9.90 11.16
CA GLY A 121 -2.91 10.10 9.78
C GLY A 121 -2.37 8.84 9.10
N TRP A 122 -2.46 8.81 7.77
CA TRP A 122 -2.03 7.64 6.97
C TRP A 122 -0.53 7.38 7.03
N THR A 123 0.29 8.42 7.22
CA THR A 123 1.76 8.27 7.30
C THR A 123 2.20 7.48 8.52
N LYS A 124 1.59 7.75 9.68
CA LYS A 124 1.80 6.91 10.88
C LYS A 124 1.15 5.53 10.71
N GLY A 125 0.02 5.46 10.00
CA GLY A 125 -0.60 4.19 9.61
C GLY A 125 0.33 3.30 8.79
N LEU A 126 1.16 3.86 7.92
CA LEU A 126 2.17 3.11 7.18
C LEU A 126 3.24 2.52 8.12
N GLU A 127 3.71 3.28 9.10
CA GLU A 127 4.66 2.78 10.09
C GLU A 127 4.06 1.64 10.93
N LEU A 128 2.80 1.79 11.35
CA LEU A 128 2.05 0.70 12.03
C LEU A 128 1.92 -0.56 11.14
N ALA A 129 1.69 -0.39 9.85
CA ALA A 129 1.60 -1.51 8.92
C ALA A 129 2.92 -2.27 8.75
N LYS A 130 4.06 -1.59 8.89
CA LYS A 130 5.39 -2.24 8.89
C LYS A 130 5.56 -3.17 10.10
N LEU A 131 5.15 -2.71 11.29
CA LEU A 131 5.17 -3.53 12.51
C LEU A 131 4.24 -4.73 12.40
N ALA A 132 2.99 -4.51 12.02
CA ALA A 132 1.99 -5.56 11.86
C ALA A 132 2.38 -6.60 10.79
N ARG A 133 3.13 -6.21 9.76
CA ARG A 133 3.66 -7.12 8.74
C ARG A 133 4.77 -7.99 9.27
N ARG A 134 5.64 -7.44 10.15
CA ARG A 134 6.76 -8.17 10.74
C ARG A 134 6.29 -9.27 11.71
N ASP A 135 5.40 -8.92 12.61
CA ASP A 135 4.87 -9.84 13.61
C ASP A 135 3.37 -9.67 13.81
N ARG A 136 2.60 -10.37 12.99
CA ARG A 136 1.14 -10.26 12.99
C ARG A 136 0.51 -10.84 14.26
N GLN A 137 1.18 -11.80 14.90
CA GLN A 137 0.61 -12.51 16.06
C GLN A 137 0.80 -11.72 17.36
N HIS A 138 1.92 -11.02 17.50
CA HIS A 138 2.26 -10.27 18.72
C HIS A 138 2.12 -8.76 18.57
N PHE A 139 1.60 -8.30 17.41
CA PHE A 139 1.39 -6.87 17.19
C PHE A 139 0.28 -6.31 18.11
N ASP A 140 0.70 -5.63 19.20
CA ASP A 140 -0.22 -4.90 20.07
C ASP A 140 -0.67 -3.59 19.41
N CYS A 141 -1.75 -3.71 18.66
CA CYS A 141 -2.33 -2.60 17.91
C CYS A 141 -2.77 -1.43 18.81
N ALA A 142 -3.27 -1.71 20.03
CA ALA A 142 -3.80 -0.68 20.92
C ALA A 142 -2.67 0.20 21.47
N THR A 143 -1.61 -0.41 21.99
CA THR A 143 -0.43 0.29 22.49
C THR A 143 0.24 1.13 21.39
N TRP A 144 0.42 0.58 20.20
CA TRP A 144 1.05 1.30 19.10
C TRP A 144 0.19 2.44 18.53
N LEU A 145 -1.13 2.29 18.51
CA LEU A 145 -2.04 3.41 18.18
C LEU A 145 -2.01 4.52 19.23
N HIS A 146 -1.92 4.17 20.50
CA HIS A 146 -1.77 5.17 21.57
C HIS A 146 -0.47 5.96 21.38
N ARG A 147 0.67 5.29 21.20
CA ARG A 147 1.95 5.94 20.91
C ARG A 147 1.87 6.83 19.65
N ALA A 148 1.18 6.36 18.61
CA ALA A 148 1.00 7.13 17.37
C ALA A 148 0.21 8.44 17.60
N ARG A 149 -0.69 8.51 18.59
CA ARG A 149 -1.40 9.75 18.95
C ARG A 149 -0.50 10.72 19.72
N GLU A 150 0.24 10.20 20.68
CA GLU A 150 1.04 11.02 21.60
C GLU A 150 2.33 11.58 20.96
N MET A 151 2.94 10.85 20.04
CA MET A 151 4.22 11.22 19.45
C MET A 151 4.09 12.05 18.17
N PRO A 152 4.95 13.04 17.93
CA PRO A 152 5.15 13.64 16.63
C PRO A 152 5.55 12.59 15.57
N LYS A 153 5.23 12.86 14.31
CA LYS A 153 5.44 11.91 13.20
C LYS A 153 6.89 11.36 13.13
N GLU A 154 7.88 12.23 13.25
CA GLU A 154 9.28 11.83 13.12
C GLU A 154 9.76 10.98 14.29
N GLN A 155 9.35 11.33 15.52
CA GLN A 155 9.66 10.54 16.70
C GLN A 155 8.99 9.16 16.64
N PHE A 156 7.73 9.11 16.21
CA PHE A 156 7.01 7.85 16.03
C PHE A 156 7.69 6.95 14.99
N LYS A 157 8.15 7.53 13.88
CA LYS A 157 8.91 6.79 12.85
C LYS A 157 10.20 6.20 13.42
N GLN A 158 10.96 6.98 14.19
CA GLN A 158 12.19 6.49 14.82
C GLN A 158 11.92 5.37 15.84
N GLU A 159 10.84 5.48 16.62
CA GLU A 159 10.42 4.44 17.56
C GLU A 159 10.07 3.13 16.84
N VAL A 160 9.31 3.22 15.76
CA VAL A 160 8.99 2.06 14.91
C VAL A 160 10.25 1.45 14.29
N GLU A 161 11.17 2.28 13.83
CA GLU A 161 12.43 1.81 13.22
C GLU A 161 13.31 1.10 14.26
N ARG A 162 13.38 1.62 15.48
CA ARG A 162 14.04 0.99 16.62
C ARG A 162 13.46 -0.39 16.91
N GLU A 163 12.15 -0.49 16.99
CA GLU A 163 11.44 -1.75 17.21
C GLU A 163 11.70 -2.74 16.07
N LEU A 164 11.66 -2.29 14.82
CA LEU A 164 11.91 -3.12 13.64
C LEU A 164 13.36 -3.62 13.56
N THR A 165 14.33 -2.84 13.98
CA THR A 165 15.74 -3.23 13.92
C THR A 165 16.19 -4.07 15.11
N GLY A 166 15.40 -4.10 16.20
CA GLY A 166 15.79 -4.74 17.46
C GLY A 166 16.99 -4.04 18.11
N ARG A 167 17.37 -2.88 17.61
CA ARG A 167 18.38 -2.03 18.26
C ARG A 167 17.70 -1.32 19.41
N GLU A 168 17.95 -1.78 20.62
CA GLU A 168 18.04 -0.86 21.73
C GLU A 168 19.01 0.20 21.31
N THR A 169 18.62 1.46 21.30
CA THR A 169 19.59 2.54 21.20
C THR A 169 20.51 2.35 22.37
N GLU A 170 21.72 1.87 22.07
CA GLU A 170 22.75 1.71 23.07
C GLU A 170 22.97 3.06 23.74
N GLN A 171 22.49 3.18 24.94
CA GLN A 171 22.95 4.21 25.89
C GLN A 171 24.44 4.07 26.19
N TRP A 172 25.13 3.21 25.46
CA TRP A 172 26.54 2.89 25.66
C TRP A 172 27.48 4.03 25.22
N GLU A 173 27.07 4.86 24.26
CA GLU A 173 27.94 5.98 23.82
C GLU A 173 28.07 7.11 24.83
N ILE A 174 27.18 7.21 25.81
CA ILE A 174 27.28 8.27 26.83
C ILE A 174 28.18 7.88 27.99
N ILE A 175 28.46 6.61 28.21
CA ILE A 175 29.28 6.13 29.32
C ILE A 175 30.79 6.18 28.99
N TYR A 176 31.17 6.10 27.73
CA TYR A 176 32.58 6.08 27.33
C TYR A 176 33.14 7.42 26.87
N SER A 177 32.36 8.49 26.81
CA SER A 177 32.88 9.83 26.52
C SER A 177 33.09 10.69 27.76
N ALA A 178 32.99 10.11 28.96
CA ALA A 178 33.21 10.81 30.26
C ALA A 178 34.40 10.23 31.04
N THR A 179 35.42 9.73 30.35
CA THR A 179 36.71 9.38 31.00
C THR A 179 37.88 10.10 30.29
#